data_364122109006187deb01a454d486bd48
#
_entry.id   364122109006187deb01a454d486bd48
#
_cell.length_a   1.000
_cell.length_b   1.000
_cell.length_c   1.000
_cell.angle_alpha   90.00
_cell.angle_beta   90.00
_cell.angle_gamma   90.00
#
_symmetry.space_group_name_H-M   'P 1'
#
loop_
_entity.id
_entity.type
_entity.pdbx_description
1 polymer ?
#
loop_
_entity_poly.entity_id
_entity_poly.type
_entity_poly.pdbx_seq_one_letter_code
_entity_poly.pdbx_strand_id
1 'polypeptide(L)'
;MITKINSDAMIFRLLPERRAWKELNFENLRWNVHLLKSRLPEGCQFMAVVKADAYGHGAIPVSSYLNKIGVTAFAVATAREGMELRRHGIEGEILVLGYTPPQEASLLTAYNLIQTAADCSHAQALNDAAMVPVRIHLKLDTGMHRMGYRPSHCERMARNLTVPRGRR
;
A
#
# COMPACT_ATOMS: atom_id res chain seq x y z
N MET A 1 4.58 22.42 7.50
CA MET A 1 4.88 22.26 6.07
C MET A 1 3.61 22.43 5.28
N ILE A 2 3.53 23.36 4.34
CA ILE A 2 2.36 23.55 3.48
C ILE A 2 2.68 22.93 2.13
N THR A 3 1.76 22.13 1.61
CA THR A 3 1.84 21.59 0.26
C THR A 3 1.11 22.54 -0.69
N LYS A 4 1.80 23.11 -1.65
CA LYS A 4 1.19 23.90 -2.74
C LYS A 4 0.79 22.93 -3.83
N ILE A 5 -0.50 22.89 -4.15
CA ILE A 5 -1.07 22.07 -5.21
C ILE A 5 -1.29 22.99 -6.41
N ASN A 6 -0.53 22.78 -7.47
CA ASN A 6 -0.68 23.49 -8.73
C ASN A 6 -1.64 22.69 -9.62
N SER A 7 -2.92 22.88 -9.44
CA SER A 7 -3.97 22.56 -10.41
C SER A 7 -4.99 23.67 -10.33
N ASP A 8 -5.53 24.08 -11.44
CA ASP A 8 -6.42 25.23 -11.60
C ASP A 8 -7.14 25.68 -10.32
N ALA A 9 -6.70 26.85 -9.79
CA ALA A 9 -7.38 27.69 -8.83
C ALA A 9 -7.59 27.19 -7.42
N MET A 10 -6.53 26.86 -6.65
CA MET A 10 -6.56 27.06 -5.21
C MET A 10 -5.18 27.47 -4.68
N ILE A 11 -4.91 28.77 -4.74
CA ILE A 11 -3.75 29.37 -4.08
C ILE A 11 -4.04 29.42 -2.60
N PHE A 12 -3.54 28.46 -1.83
CA PHE A 12 -3.44 28.63 -0.39
C PHE A 12 -2.41 29.72 -0.10
N ARG A 13 -2.88 30.86 0.37
CA ARG A 13 -2.03 31.98 0.79
C ARG A 13 -1.15 31.48 1.93
N LEU A 14 0.14 31.32 1.69
CA LEU A 14 1.13 30.95 2.68
C LEU A 14 1.19 32.00 3.79
N LEU A 15 1.14 31.56 5.04
CA LEU A 15 1.45 32.42 6.17
C LEU A 15 2.92 32.89 6.04
N PRO A 16 3.20 34.17 6.20
CA PRO A 16 4.53 34.75 5.94
C PRO A 16 5.67 34.21 6.82
N GLU A 17 5.36 33.41 7.82
CA GLU A 17 6.33 32.91 8.80
C GLU A 17 6.98 31.57 8.47
N ARG A 18 6.60 30.90 7.37
CA ARG A 18 7.15 29.58 7.04
C ARG A 18 8.36 29.68 6.12
N ARG A 19 9.51 29.19 6.61
CA ARG A 19 10.80 29.19 5.91
C ARG A 19 10.92 28.14 4.81
N ALA A 20 10.04 27.13 4.76
CA ALA A 20 10.08 26.05 3.78
C ALA A 20 8.68 25.51 3.46
N TRP A 21 8.49 25.09 2.21
CA TRP A 21 7.26 24.44 1.75
C TRP A 21 7.58 23.33 0.76
N LYS A 22 6.61 22.43 0.55
CA LYS A 22 6.60 21.45 -0.54
C LYS A 22 5.74 22.00 -1.69
N GLU A 23 6.21 21.83 -2.90
CA GLU A 23 5.43 22.10 -4.10
C GLU A 23 5.24 20.79 -4.89
N LEU A 24 3.98 20.42 -5.14
CA LEU A 24 3.63 19.23 -5.90
C LEU A 24 3.06 19.65 -7.26
N ASN A 25 3.65 19.14 -8.32
CA ASN A 25 3.12 19.28 -9.66
C ASN A 25 2.33 18.02 -10.04
N PHE A 26 1.01 18.09 -9.95
CA PHE A 26 0.14 16.96 -10.26
C PHE A 26 0.03 16.66 -11.75
N GLU A 27 0.25 17.61 -12.63
CA GLU A 27 0.30 17.35 -14.06
C GLU A 27 1.51 16.48 -14.42
N ASN A 28 2.68 16.76 -13.84
CA ASN A 28 3.85 15.91 -14.00
C ASN A 28 3.61 14.51 -13.40
N LEU A 29 2.94 14.43 -12.25
CA LEU A 29 2.56 13.14 -11.65
C LEU A 29 1.63 12.36 -12.58
N ARG A 30 0.60 13.00 -13.16
CA ARG A 30 -0.32 12.40 -14.14
C ARG A 30 0.44 11.89 -15.37
N TRP A 31 1.31 12.70 -15.90
CA TRP A 31 2.14 12.31 -17.04
C TRP A 31 2.99 11.09 -16.75
N ASN A 32 3.67 11.06 -15.60
CA ASN A 32 4.51 9.94 -15.18
C ASN A 32 3.67 8.66 -15.02
N VAL A 33 2.50 8.74 -14.40
CA VAL A 33 1.59 7.58 -14.25
C VAL A 33 1.13 7.08 -15.63
N HIS A 34 0.74 7.99 -16.53
CA HIS A 34 0.34 7.63 -17.89
C HIS A 34 1.47 6.93 -18.65
N LEU A 35 2.67 7.50 -18.61
CA LEU A 35 3.86 6.92 -19.24
C LEU A 35 4.18 5.52 -18.70
N LEU A 36 4.14 5.34 -17.38
CA LEU A 36 4.37 4.03 -16.77
C LEU A 36 3.28 3.03 -17.16
N LYS A 37 1.99 3.42 -17.09
CA LYS A 37 0.88 2.55 -17.49
C LYS A 37 0.95 2.15 -18.97
N SER A 38 1.38 3.04 -19.85
CA SER A 38 1.52 2.73 -21.29
C SER A 38 2.61 1.69 -21.62
N ARG A 39 3.49 1.41 -20.65
CA ARG A 39 4.55 0.40 -20.78
C ARG A 39 4.18 -0.95 -20.19
N LEU A 40 3.04 -1.05 -19.51
CA LEU A 40 2.60 -2.29 -18.88
C LEU A 40 2.02 -3.23 -19.94
N PRO A 41 2.28 -4.55 -19.82
CA PRO A 41 1.59 -5.54 -20.61
C PRO A 41 0.08 -5.50 -20.38
N GLU A 42 -0.69 -6.01 -21.33
CA GLU A 42 -2.14 -6.16 -21.18
C GLU A 42 -2.47 -7.00 -19.93
N GLY A 43 -3.49 -6.58 -19.16
CA GLY A 43 -3.89 -7.23 -17.91
C GLY A 43 -3.01 -6.92 -16.70
N CYS A 44 -1.93 -6.14 -16.85
CA CYS A 44 -1.07 -5.75 -15.74
C CYS A 44 -1.67 -4.56 -14.97
N GLN A 45 -1.83 -4.70 -13.66
CA GLN A 45 -2.33 -3.65 -12.79
C GLN A 45 -1.18 -2.76 -12.27
N PHE A 46 -1.40 -1.45 -12.27
CA PHE A 46 -0.47 -0.47 -11.71
C PHE A 46 -0.75 -0.25 -10.22
N MET A 47 0.27 -0.44 -9.36
CA MET A 47 0.19 -0.18 -7.92
C MET A 47 1.14 0.96 -7.53
N ALA A 48 0.60 2.02 -6.94
CA ALA A 48 1.37 3.17 -6.49
C ALA A 48 1.94 2.93 -5.07
N VAL A 49 3.25 3.02 -4.90
CA VAL A 49 3.91 2.91 -3.60
C VAL A 49 3.97 4.28 -2.94
N VAL A 50 3.17 4.47 -1.89
CA VAL A 50 2.99 5.76 -1.18
C VAL A 50 3.39 5.71 0.29
N LYS A 51 4.22 4.73 0.67
CA LYS A 51 4.78 4.59 2.02
C LYS A 51 5.62 5.80 2.43
N ALA A 52 5.88 5.95 3.73
CA ALA A 52 6.68 7.02 4.31
C ALA A 52 6.21 8.41 3.84
N ASP A 53 4.90 8.67 3.98
CA ASP A 53 4.24 9.90 3.52
C ASP A 53 4.48 10.19 2.02
N ALA A 54 4.33 9.16 1.16
CA ALA A 54 4.70 9.20 -0.26
C ALA A 54 6.14 9.70 -0.46
N TYR A 55 7.08 9.12 0.28
CA TYR A 55 8.50 9.53 0.30
C TYR A 55 8.67 11.03 0.62
N GLY A 56 7.86 11.54 1.53
CA GLY A 56 7.86 12.93 1.95
C GLY A 56 7.03 13.87 1.08
N HIS A 57 6.38 13.39 0.02
CA HIS A 57 5.54 14.23 -0.85
C HIS A 57 4.13 14.48 -0.26
N GLY A 58 3.71 13.71 0.72
CA GLY A 58 2.37 13.75 1.28
C GLY A 58 1.49 12.61 0.74
N ALA A 59 1.32 11.55 1.55
CA ALA A 59 0.60 10.36 1.11
C ALA A 59 -0.86 10.66 0.75
N ILE A 60 -1.54 11.49 1.54
CA ILE A 60 -2.95 11.81 1.33
C ILE A 60 -3.17 12.61 0.03
N PRO A 61 -2.53 13.78 -0.20
CA PRO A 61 -2.76 14.54 -1.44
C PRO A 61 -2.34 13.76 -2.69
N VAL A 62 -1.23 13.00 -2.62
CA VAL A 62 -0.77 12.17 -3.74
C VAL A 62 -1.77 11.05 -4.02
N SER A 63 -2.18 10.27 -3.02
CA SER A 63 -3.13 9.16 -3.21
C SER A 63 -4.50 9.63 -3.65
N SER A 64 -5.01 10.75 -3.10
CA SER A 64 -6.28 11.34 -3.52
C SER A 64 -6.26 11.75 -5.00
N TYR A 65 -5.16 12.36 -5.45
CA TYR A 65 -5.02 12.70 -6.85
C TYR A 65 -4.91 11.45 -7.73
N LEU A 66 -4.13 10.46 -7.30
CA LEU A 66 -3.98 9.20 -8.02
C LEU A 66 -5.31 8.45 -8.15
N ASN A 67 -6.16 8.41 -7.10
CA ASN A 67 -7.51 7.86 -7.21
C ASN A 67 -8.35 8.59 -8.27
N LYS A 68 -8.32 9.94 -8.30
CA LYS A 68 -9.06 10.75 -9.29
C LYS A 68 -8.67 10.41 -10.75
N ILE A 69 -7.42 10.04 -10.99
CA ILE A 69 -6.92 9.65 -12.31
C ILE A 69 -6.94 8.12 -12.54
N GLY A 70 -7.71 7.39 -11.74
CA GLY A 70 -7.99 5.96 -11.96
C GLY A 70 -6.86 5.01 -11.51
N VAL A 71 -6.06 5.38 -10.51
CA VAL A 71 -5.20 4.43 -9.81
C VAL A 71 -6.00 3.81 -8.67
N THR A 72 -6.12 2.49 -8.67
CA THR A 72 -6.96 1.71 -7.74
C THR A 72 -6.16 0.76 -6.86
N ALA A 73 -4.84 0.81 -6.90
CA ALA A 73 -3.99 0.00 -6.05
C ALA A 73 -2.83 0.83 -5.47
N PHE A 74 -2.60 0.68 -4.18
CA PHE A 74 -1.59 1.40 -3.41
C PHE A 74 -0.78 0.45 -2.55
N ALA A 75 0.45 0.81 -2.21
CA ALA A 75 1.26 0.08 -1.27
C ALA A 75 1.86 1.03 -0.22
N VAL A 76 1.83 0.58 1.03
CA VAL A 76 2.30 1.31 2.21
C VAL A 76 3.30 0.47 3.01
N ALA A 77 4.02 1.07 3.95
CA ALA A 77 4.96 0.33 4.79
C ALA A 77 4.26 -0.37 5.96
N THR A 78 3.23 0.24 6.55
CA THR A 78 2.59 -0.22 7.78
C THR A 78 1.07 -0.24 7.67
N ALA A 79 0.41 -1.05 8.51
CA ALA A 79 -1.05 -1.05 8.61
C ALA A 79 -1.60 0.33 9.01
N ARG A 80 -0.86 1.09 9.82
CA ARG A 80 -1.25 2.44 10.25
C ARG A 80 -1.26 3.45 9.11
N GLU A 81 -0.28 3.41 8.20
CA GLU A 81 -0.31 4.22 6.98
C GLU A 81 -1.52 3.85 6.11
N GLY A 82 -1.81 2.55 5.97
CA GLY A 82 -3.00 2.08 5.23
C GLY A 82 -4.32 2.54 5.85
N MET A 83 -4.42 2.48 7.18
CA MET A 83 -5.55 3.03 7.94
C MET A 83 -5.73 4.53 7.69
N GLU A 84 -4.64 5.29 7.70
CA GLU A 84 -4.67 6.73 7.44
C GLU A 84 -5.19 7.03 6.04
N LEU A 85 -4.74 6.32 5.01
CA LEU A 85 -5.26 6.44 3.65
C LEU A 85 -6.78 6.19 3.62
N ARG A 86 -7.26 5.10 4.26
CA ARG A 86 -8.70 4.78 4.32
C ARG A 86 -9.52 5.86 5.02
N ARG A 87 -9.03 6.41 6.13
CA ARG A 87 -9.70 7.51 6.85
C ARG A 87 -9.87 8.77 6.01
N HIS A 88 -9.00 8.96 5.01
CA HIS A 88 -9.08 10.07 4.06
C HIS A 88 -9.78 9.68 2.74
N GLY A 89 -10.51 8.56 2.71
CA GLY A 89 -11.35 8.17 1.59
C GLY A 89 -10.58 7.59 0.39
N ILE A 90 -9.33 7.12 0.58
CA ILE A 90 -8.61 6.46 -0.51
C ILE A 90 -9.22 5.08 -0.77
N GLU A 91 -9.67 4.88 -2.00
CA GLU A 91 -10.36 3.69 -2.47
C GLU A 91 -9.39 2.69 -3.15
N GLY A 92 -9.92 1.49 -3.45
CA GLY A 92 -9.17 0.44 -4.13
C GLY A 92 -8.36 -0.45 -3.18
N GLU A 93 -7.35 -1.14 -3.67
CA GLU A 93 -6.52 -2.04 -2.89
C GLU A 93 -5.41 -1.29 -2.16
N ILE A 94 -5.15 -1.66 -0.91
CA ILE A 94 -4.01 -1.13 -0.15
C ILE A 94 -3.22 -2.31 0.42
N LEU A 95 -1.99 -2.48 -0.08
CA LEU A 95 -1.06 -3.52 0.32
C LEU A 95 -0.09 -2.99 1.38
N VAL A 96 -0.03 -3.65 2.52
CA VAL A 96 0.98 -3.42 3.56
C VAL A 96 2.23 -4.23 3.22
N LEU A 97 3.33 -3.54 2.90
CA LEU A 97 4.59 -4.17 2.49
C LEU A 97 5.44 -4.68 3.66
N GLY A 98 5.27 -4.09 4.84
CA GLY A 98 6.01 -4.46 6.05
C GLY A 98 5.31 -5.54 6.87
N TYR A 99 5.93 -5.89 7.99
CA TYR A 99 5.37 -6.84 8.95
C TYR A 99 4.31 -6.16 9.83
N THR A 100 3.16 -6.80 9.98
CA THR A 100 2.13 -6.40 10.96
C THR A 100 2.09 -7.47 12.05
N PRO A 101 2.26 -7.10 13.33
CA PRO A 101 2.13 -8.05 14.43
C PRO A 101 0.73 -8.70 14.44
N PRO A 102 0.60 -10.01 14.77
CA PRO A 102 -0.69 -10.69 14.81
C PRO A 102 -1.73 -9.99 15.71
N GLN A 103 -1.30 -9.33 16.77
CA GLN A 103 -2.15 -8.56 17.69
C GLN A 103 -2.83 -7.36 17.00
N GLU A 104 -2.29 -6.90 15.87
CA GLU A 104 -2.86 -5.81 15.06
C GLU A 104 -3.66 -6.34 13.84
N ALA A 105 -3.93 -7.65 13.75
CA ALA A 105 -4.68 -8.26 12.63
C ALA A 105 -6.07 -7.62 12.43
N SER A 106 -6.71 -7.16 13.51
CA SER A 106 -7.99 -6.44 13.45
C SER A 106 -7.92 -5.14 12.64
N LEU A 107 -6.78 -4.46 12.59
CA LEU A 107 -6.61 -3.26 11.74
C LEU A 107 -6.68 -3.62 10.26
N LEU A 108 -6.08 -4.75 9.86
CA LEU A 108 -6.09 -5.20 8.47
C LEU A 108 -7.51 -5.44 7.97
N THR A 109 -8.33 -6.10 8.78
CA THR A 109 -9.72 -6.43 8.44
C THR A 109 -10.64 -5.22 8.53
N ALA A 110 -10.53 -4.41 9.59
CA ALA A 110 -11.36 -3.22 9.80
C ALA A 110 -11.18 -2.16 8.69
N TYR A 111 -9.98 -2.04 8.15
CA TYR A 111 -9.66 -1.08 7.09
C TYR A 111 -9.50 -1.72 5.71
N ASN A 112 -9.90 -2.99 5.56
CA ASN A 112 -9.81 -3.73 4.29
C ASN A 112 -8.43 -3.60 3.63
N LEU A 113 -7.37 -3.92 4.40
CA LEU A 113 -5.99 -3.90 3.96
C LEU A 113 -5.54 -5.31 3.55
N ILE A 114 -4.60 -5.38 2.63
CA ILE A 114 -3.93 -6.61 2.23
C ILE A 114 -2.58 -6.65 2.93
N GLN A 115 -2.24 -7.77 3.57
CA GLN A 115 -0.97 -7.93 4.26
C GLN A 115 0.03 -8.72 3.42
N THR A 116 1.26 -8.24 3.30
CA THR A 116 2.38 -9.05 2.82
C THR A 116 2.76 -10.07 3.89
N ALA A 117 2.56 -11.35 3.62
CA ALA A 117 3.01 -12.42 4.50
C ALA A 117 4.51 -12.65 4.32
N ALA A 118 5.26 -12.48 5.41
CA ALA A 118 6.70 -12.67 5.42
C ALA A 118 7.08 -14.16 5.29
N ASP A 119 6.28 -15.03 5.94
CA ASP A 119 6.41 -16.48 5.94
C ASP A 119 5.08 -17.15 6.33
N CYS A 120 5.04 -18.51 6.31
CA CYS A 120 3.82 -19.26 6.68
C CYS A 120 3.44 -19.05 8.14
N SER A 121 4.42 -18.95 9.03
CA SER A 121 4.14 -18.76 10.47
C SER A 121 3.49 -17.42 10.72
N HIS A 122 3.93 -16.37 10.03
CA HIS A 122 3.29 -15.06 10.09
C HIS A 122 1.86 -15.10 9.51
N ALA A 123 1.67 -15.73 8.34
CA ALA A 123 0.33 -15.88 7.76
C ALA A 123 -0.63 -16.64 8.68
N GLN A 124 -0.16 -17.73 9.29
CA GLN A 124 -0.95 -18.52 10.24
C GLN A 124 -1.28 -17.72 11.50
N ALA A 125 -0.28 -17.04 12.09
CA ALA A 125 -0.48 -16.24 13.29
C ALA A 125 -1.49 -15.09 13.08
N LEU A 126 -1.46 -14.44 11.91
CA LEU A 126 -2.46 -13.44 11.52
C LEU A 126 -3.85 -14.06 11.40
N ASN A 127 -3.97 -15.24 10.77
CA ASN A 127 -5.24 -15.94 10.62
C ASN A 127 -5.81 -16.35 11.98
N ASP A 128 -4.98 -16.82 12.90
CA ASP A 128 -5.40 -17.26 14.25
C ASP A 128 -5.83 -16.08 15.13
N ALA A 129 -5.22 -14.91 14.92
CA ALA A 129 -5.54 -13.69 15.68
C ALA A 129 -6.74 -12.92 15.09
N ALA A 130 -7.09 -13.14 13.83
CA ALA A 130 -8.15 -12.42 13.15
C ALA A 130 -9.51 -13.11 13.36
N MET A 131 -10.56 -12.31 13.59
CA MET A 131 -11.95 -12.82 13.68
C MET A 131 -12.57 -13.12 12.31
N VAL A 132 -12.02 -12.50 11.25
CA VAL A 132 -12.44 -12.70 9.85
C VAL A 132 -11.20 -12.89 8.98
N PRO A 133 -11.29 -13.56 7.81
CA PRO A 133 -10.14 -13.83 6.97
C PRO A 133 -9.36 -12.57 6.58
N VAL A 134 -8.04 -12.60 6.76
CA VAL A 134 -7.13 -11.55 6.30
C VAL A 134 -6.71 -11.86 4.86
N ARG A 135 -6.82 -10.89 3.97
CA ARG A 135 -6.26 -11.01 2.62
C ARG A 135 -4.74 -10.85 2.68
N ILE A 136 -4.02 -11.74 2.02
CA ILE A 136 -2.56 -11.72 2.03
C ILE A 136 -1.98 -11.78 0.61
N HIS A 137 -0.81 -11.15 0.44
CA HIS A 137 0.12 -11.44 -0.64
C HIS A 137 1.33 -12.19 -0.08
N LEU A 138 1.70 -13.28 -0.72
CA LEU A 138 2.91 -14.00 -0.35
C LEU A 138 4.12 -13.33 -0.96
N LYS A 139 5.13 -13.09 -0.15
CA LYS A 139 6.38 -12.52 -0.61
C LYS A 139 7.41 -13.62 -0.89
N LEU A 140 7.96 -13.59 -2.10
CA LEU A 140 9.12 -14.39 -2.48
C LEU A 140 10.38 -13.52 -2.40
N ASP A 141 11.44 -14.06 -1.78
CA ASP A 141 12.75 -13.43 -1.76
C ASP A 141 13.55 -13.88 -2.98
N THR A 142 13.59 -13.03 -3.99
CA THR A 142 14.30 -13.27 -5.24
C THR A 142 15.71 -12.69 -5.28
N GLY A 143 16.27 -12.30 -4.10
CA GLY A 143 17.65 -11.82 -4.02
C GLY A 143 17.88 -10.60 -3.12
N MET A 144 16.84 -9.94 -2.62
CA MET A 144 16.99 -8.80 -1.72
C MET A 144 17.36 -9.22 -0.28
N HIS A 145 17.03 -10.46 0.12
CA HIS A 145 17.35 -11.07 1.42
C HIS A 145 16.88 -10.27 2.65
N ARG A 146 15.70 -9.61 2.54
CA ARG A 146 15.10 -8.85 3.65
C ARG A 146 13.91 -9.55 4.28
N MET A 147 12.98 -10.03 3.46
CA MET A 147 11.76 -10.73 3.89
C MET A 147 11.22 -11.57 2.70
N GLY A 148 10.55 -12.66 3.02
CA GLY A 148 9.90 -13.52 2.03
C GLY A 148 10.49 -14.92 1.97
N TYR A 149 9.78 -15.80 1.28
CA TYR A 149 10.21 -17.16 1.07
C TYR A 149 11.35 -17.24 0.07
N ARG A 150 12.34 -18.08 0.35
CA ARG A 150 13.35 -18.43 -0.66
C ARG A 150 12.71 -19.32 -1.74
N PRO A 151 13.05 -19.15 -3.02
CA PRO A 151 12.49 -19.94 -4.12
C PRO A 151 12.62 -21.46 -3.90
N SER A 152 13.72 -21.93 -3.28
CA SER A 152 13.95 -23.32 -2.93
C SER A 152 12.91 -23.93 -1.96
N HIS A 153 12.11 -23.11 -1.31
CA HIS A 153 11.08 -23.55 -0.36
C HIS A 153 9.64 -23.42 -0.90
N CYS A 154 9.47 -22.99 -2.15
CA CYS A 154 8.14 -22.69 -2.73
C CYS A 154 7.22 -23.92 -2.75
N GLU A 155 7.71 -25.12 -3.03
CA GLU A 155 6.90 -26.35 -3.02
C GLU A 155 6.37 -26.69 -1.62
N ARG A 156 7.19 -26.51 -0.58
CA ARG A 156 6.78 -26.72 0.81
C ARG A 156 5.77 -25.67 1.23
N MET A 157 5.93 -24.45 0.75
CA MET A 157 5.00 -23.34 0.98
C MET A 157 3.62 -23.64 0.37
N ALA A 158 3.57 -24.06 -0.90
CA ALA A 158 2.32 -24.37 -1.57
C ALA A 158 1.53 -25.47 -0.85
N ARG A 159 2.22 -26.49 -0.32
CA ARG A 159 1.60 -27.56 0.51
C ARG A 159 1.06 -27.06 1.84
N ASN A 160 1.73 -26.09 2.48
CA ASN A 160 1.32 -25.56 3.80
C ASN A 160 0.21 -24.50 3.68
N LEU A 161 0.00 -23.92 2.50
CA LEU A 161 -1.05 -22.91 2.24
C LEU A 161 -2.37 -23.52 1.77
N THR A 162 -2.45 -24.82 1.55
CA THR A 162 -3.72 -25.54 1.47
C THR A 162 -4.34 -25.60 2.87
N VAL A 163 -4.82 -24.43 3.32
CA VAL A 163 -5.59 -24.33 4.57
C VAL A 163 -6.83 -25.19 4.42
N PRO A 164 -7.12 -26.11 5.36
CA PRO A 164 -8.36 -26.86 5.33
C PRO A 164 -9.54 -25.89 5.31
N ARG A 165 -10.37 -25.97 4.28
CA ARG A 165 -11.70 -25.37 4.26
C ARG A 165 -12.51 -26.09 5.35
N GLY A 166 -12.50 -25.58 6.57
CA GLY A 166 -13.21 -26.23 7.65
C GLY A 166 -13.04 -25.56 9.02
N ARG A 167 -13.53 -24.32 9.16
CA ARG A 167 -14.22 -23.90 10.38
C ARG A 167 -15.40 -23.05 9.95
N ARG A 168 -16.57 -23.70 9.95
CA ARG A 168 -17.87 -23.02 10.00
C ARG A 168 -18.12 -22.58 11.43
#